data_8ed42c0ce044c81e855870ab0d685497
#
_entry.id   8ed42c0ce044c81e855870ab0d685497
#
_cell.length_a   1.000
_cell.length_b   1.000
_cell.length_c   1.000
_cell.angle_alpha   90.00
_cell.angle_beta   90.00
_cell.angle_gamma   90.00
#
_symmetry.space_group_name_H-M   'P 1'
#
loop_
_entity.id
_entity.type
_entity.pdbx_description
1 polymer ?
#
loop_
_entity_poly.entity_id
_entity_poly.type
_entity_poly.pdbx_seq_one_letter_code
_entity_poly.pdbx_strand_id
1 'polypeptide(L)'
;MAEAGGAITINFDQESVLERLKELTHGKGPEKCIDAVGMEAHATRSIDSVYDRAKQAVMLETDRPHVLREMIYVCRPAGVLSVPGVYGGLVDKLPMGAFMNKGLTMRAGQTHVNRWTDDLLRRIEEGQIDPSFVITHTVPLEQGPEMYQTFRDKQDGCIKVVLKP
;
A
#
# COMPACT_ATOMS: atom_id res chain seq x y z
N MET A 1 6.17 -2.61 -11.73
CA MET A 1 6.15 -1.21 -11.22
C MET A 1 7.12 -1.01 -10.07
N ALA A 2 6.99 -1.69 -8.93
CA ALA A 2 7.89 -1.52 -7.78
C ALA A 2 9.37 -1.80 -8.13
N GLU A 3 9.66 -2.86 -8.88
CA GLU A 3 11.00 -3.20 -9.36
C GLU A 3 11.57 -2.15 -10.30
N ALA A 4 10.76 -1.54 -11.16
CA ALA A 4 11.18 -0.43 -12.01
C ALA A 4 11.61 0.80 -11.19
N GLY A 5 11.07 0.96 -9.99
CA GLY A 5 11.50 1.96 -9.01
C GLY A 5 12.68 1.52 -8.14
N GLY A 6 13.31 0.36 -8.41
CA GLY A 6 14.46 -0.16 -7.65
C GLY A 6 14.10 -0.84 -6.33
N ALA A 7 12.83 -1.16 -6.08
CA ALA A 7 12.42 -1.85 -4.86
C ALA A 7 12.65 -3.36 -4.94
N ILE A 8 12.97 -3.97 -3.80
CA ILE A 8 12.91 -5.42 -3.65
C ILE A 8 11.43 -5.79 -3.45
N THR A 9 10.91 -6.65 -4.33
CA THR A 9 9.53 -7.13 -4.24
C THR A 9 9.44 -8.42 -3.45
N ILE A 10 8.35 -8.57 -2.70
CA ILE A 10 8.03 -9.79 -1.96
C ILE A 10 6.63 -10.22 -2.41
N ASN A 11 6.53 -11.39 -3.02
CA ASN A 11 5.24 -11.96 -3.40
C ASN A 11 4.68 -12.78 -2.24
N PHE A 12 3.72 -12.21 -1.52
CA PHE A 12 3.09 -12.83 -0.35
C PHE A 12 2.31 -14.14 -0.66
N ASP A 13 2.01 -14.41 -1.93
CA ASP A 13 1.42 -15.70 -2.35
C ASP A 13 2.45 -16.83 -2.43
N GLN A 14 3.73 -16.47 -2.56
CA GLN A 14 4.82 -17.41 -2.79
C GLN A 14 5.74 -17.56 -1.59
N GLU A 15 5.92 -16.51 -0.80
CA GLU A 15 6.85 -16.47 0.32
C GLU A 15 6.28 -15.76 1.55
N SER A 16 6.85 -16.02 2.72
CA SER A 16 6.50 -15.34 3.97
C SER A 16 7.11 -13.95 4.01
N VAL A 17 6.26 -12.92 4.01
CA VAL A 17 6.69 -11.52 4.12
C VAL A 17 7.53 -11.29 5.38
N LEU A 18 7.10 -11.85 6.52
CA LEU A 18 7.78 -11.70 7.81
C LEU A 18 9.20 -12.29 7.77
N GLU A 19 9.35 -13.49 7.25
CA GLU A 19 10.66 -14.16 7.18
C GLU A 19 11.58 -13.44 6.20
N ARG A 20 11.06 -13.07 5.04
CA ARG A 20 11.84 -12.35 4.04
C ARG A 20 12.29 -10.99 4.55
N LEU A 21 11.46 -10.25 5.25
CA LEU A 21 11.84 -8.98 5.87
C LEU A 21 12.89 -9.17 6.98
N LYS A 22 12.81 -10.24 7.77
CA LYS A 22 13.84 -10.56 8.76
C LYS A 22 15.20 -10.85 8.09
N GLU A 23 15.21 -11.62 7.02
CA GLU A 23 16.44 -11.88 6.25
C GLU A 23 17.06 -10.56 5.76
N LEU A 24 16.29 -9.74 5.06
CA LEU A 24 16.72 -8.45 4.49
C LEU A 24 17.22 -7.45 5.55
N THR A 25 16.76 -7.58 6.79
CA THR A 25 17.07 -6.67 7.90
C THR A 25 17.93 -7.30 8.99
N HIS A 26 18.54 -8.46 8.72
CA HIS A 26 19.36 -9.19 9.69
C HIS A 26 18.63 -9.45 11.02
N GLY A 27 17.37 -9.84 10.95
CA GLY A 27 16.52 -10.17 12.09
C GLY A 27 15.92 -8.98 12.84
N LYS A 28 16.29 -7.73 12.52
CA LYS A 28 15.85 -6.53 13.25
C LYS A 28 14.46 -6.05 12.88
N GLY A 29 14.01 -6.32 11.67
CA GLY A 29 12.83 -5.74 11.06
C GLY A 29 13.07 -4.33 10.48
N PRO A 30 12.17 -3.86 9.60
CA PRO A 30 12.28 -2.53 8.98
C PRO A 30 12.09 -1.40 10.01
N GLU A 31 12.79 -0.31 9.82
CA GLU A 31 12.68 0.89 10.67
C GLU A 31 11.37 1.64 10.48
N LYS A 32 10.87 1.61 9.25
CA LYS A 32 9.69 2.35 8.82
C LYS A 32 8.86 1.45 7.92
N CYS A 33 7.56 1.46 8.14
CA CYS A 33 6.60 0.75 7.29
C CYS A 33 5.58 1.74 6.75
N ILE A 34 5.14 1.52 5.51
CA ILE A 34 4.11 2.35 4.86
C ILE A 34 3.00 1.41 4.38
N ASP A 35 1.77 1.65 4.85
CA ASP A 35 0.59 1.03 4.30
C ASP A 35 -0.08 1.98 3.32
N ALA A 36 0.12 1.75 2.03
CA ALA A 36 -0.46 2.54 0.95
C ALA A 36 -1.70 1.87 0.33
N VAL A 37 -2.19 0.77 0.90
CA VAL A 37 -3.32 -0.03 0.39
C VAL A 37 -4.58 0.15 1.24
N GLY A 38 -4.46 0.03 2.55
CA GLY A 38 -5.59 0.12 3.48
C GLY A 38 -6.53 -1.09 3.37
N MET A 39 -7.84 -0.84 3.37
CA MET A 39 -8.88 -1.88 3.35
C MET A 39 -8.97 -2.69 2.05
N GLU A 40 -8.34 -2.24 0.97
CA GLU A 40 -8.30 -2.98 -0.30
C GLU A 40 -7.25 -4.11 -0.31
N ALA A 41 -6.50 -4.25 0.76
CA ALA A 41 -5.50 -5.30 0.89
C ALA A 41 -6.12 -6.70 0.85
N HIS A 42 -5.54 -7.58 0.04
CA HIS A 42 -5.96 -8.97 -0.08
C HIS A 42 -4.94 -9.88 0.61
N ALA A 43 -5.39 -10.72 1.52
CA ALA A 43 -4.57 -11.77 2.12
C ALA A 43 -5.06 -13.15 1.66
N THR A 44 -4.16 -13.94 1.08
CA THR A 44 -4.52 -15.24 0.51
C THR A 44 -4.36 -16.40 1.48
N ARG A 45 -3.53 -16.29 2.51
CA ARG A 45 -3.14 -17.42 3.36
C ARG A 45 -3.11 -17.19 4.88
N SER A 46 -3.56 -16.04 5.39
CA SER A 46 -3.56 -15.84 6.85
C SER A 46 -4.86 -16.35 7.49
N ILE A 47 -4.76 -16.85 8.73
CA ILE A 47 -5.92 -17.26 9.54
C ILE A 47 -6.89 -16.10 9.71
N ASP A 48 -6.37 -14.89 9.82
CA ASP A 48 -7.16 -13.65 9.90
C ASP A 48 -7.98 -13.42 8.64
N SER A 49 -7.48 -13.79 7.43
CA SER A 49 -8.23 -13.66 6.19
C SER A 49 -9.48 -14.54 6.13
N VAL A 50 -9.43 -15.72 6.74
CA VAL A 50 -10.60 -16.61 6.83
C VAL A 50 -11.66 -16.02 7.75
N TYR A 51 -11.24 -15.43 8.88
CA TYR A 51 -12.14 -14.75 9.81
C TYR A 51 -12.80 -13.52 9.17
N ASP A 52 -12.02 -12.72 8.44
CA ASP A 52 -12.51 -11.53 7.75
C ASP A 52 -13.49 -11.91 6.62
N ARG A 53 -13.24 -13.03 5.89
CA ARG A 53 -14.20 -13.57 4.91
C ARG A 53 -15.51 -14.05 5.55
N ALA A 54 -15.43 -14.71 6.69
CA ALA A 54 -16.63 -15.14 7.41
C ALA A 54 -17.46 -13.93 7.88
N LYS A 55 -16.83 -12.86 8.34
CA LYS A 55 -17.51 -11.60 8.66
C LYS A 55 -18.18 -10.97 7.45
N GLN A 56 -17.49 -10.93 6.30
CA GLN A 56 -18.06 -10.41 5.05
C GLN A 56 -19.32 -11.17 4.63
N ALA A 57 -19.32 -12.50 4.78
CA ALA A 57 -20.45 -13.34 4.42
C ALA A 57 -21.71 -13.05 5.24
N VAL A 58 -21.56 -12.49 6.45
CA VAL A 58 -22.69 -12.09 7.32
C VAL A 58 -23.00 -10.59 7.25
N MET A 59 -22.51 -9.88 6.23
CA MET A 59 -22.73 -8.43 6.01
C MET A 59 -22.30 -7.53 7.20
N LEU A 60 -21.43 -8.00 8.07
CA LEU A 60 -20.78 -7.13 9.02
C LEU A 60 -19.68 -6.38 8.28
N GLU A 61 -19.67 -5.06 8.34
CA GLU A 61 -18.62 -4.22 7.74
C GLU A 61 -17.25 -4.78 8.13
N THR A 62 -16.54 -5.32 7.14
CA THR A 62 -15.26 -5.98 7.39
C THR A 62 -14.15 -5.07 6.94
N ASP A 63 -13.55 -4.52 7.92
CA ASP A 63 -12.24 -3.94 7.86
C ASP A 63 -11.21 -5.06 7.56
N ARG A 64 -10.32 -4.84 6.59
CA ARG A 64 -9.26 -5.79 6.21
C ARG A 64 -7.89 -5.29 6.68
N PRO A 65 -7.65 -5.22 8.00
CA PRO A 65 -6.46 -4.57 8.53
C PRO A 65 -5.23 -5.48 8.59
N HIS A 66 -5.16 -6.55 7.78
CA HIS A 66 -4.06 -7.51 7.90
C HIS A 66 -2.69 -6.86 7.62
N VAL A 67 -2.58 -5.96 6.65
CA VAL A 67 -1.33 -5.23 6.38
C VAL A 67 -0.93 -4.40 7.59
N LEU A 68 -1.87 -3.70 8.20
CA LEU A 68 -1.61 -2.90 9.41
C LEU A 68 -1.14 -3.78 10.58
N ARG A 69 -1.76 -4.96 10.76
CA ARG A 69 -1.34 -5.92 11.79
C ARG A 69 0.08 -6.44 11.51
N GLU A 70 0.37 -6.82 10.26
CA GLU A 70 1.70 -7.27 9.85
C GLU A 70 2.75 -6.19 10.08
N MET A 71 2.47 -4.93 9.71
CA MET A 71 3.38 -3.81 9.95
C MET A 71 3.76 -3.69 11.44
N ILE A 72 2.80 -3.87 12.35
CA ILE A 72 3.05 -3.85 13.80
C ILE A 72 3.99 -4.98 14.20
N TYR A 73 3.82 -6.18 13.61
CA TYR A 73 4.65 -7.34 13.94
C TYR A 73 6.05 -7.28 13.31
N VAL A 74 6.18 -6.78 12.09
CA VAL A 74 7.47 -6.78 11.39
C VAL A 74 8.35 -5.58 11.73
N CYS A 75 7.75 -4.43 12.04
CA CYS A 75 8.49 -3.21 12.35
C CYS A 75 9.39 -3.42 13.57
N ARG A 76 10.63 -2.93 13.51
CA ARG A 76 11.54 -3.01 14.66
C ARG A 76 11.04 -2.17 15.84
N PRO A 77 11.52 -2.43 17.08
CA PRO A 77 11.26 -1.55 18.21
C PRO A 77 11.63 -0.10 17.92
N ALA A 78 10.85 0.84 18.45
CA ALA A 78 10.94 2.28 18.22
C ALA A 78 10.79 2.70 16.75
N GLY A 79 10.23 1.85 15.89
CA GLY A 79 9.99 2.15 14.49
C GLY A 79 8.75 3.02 14.24
N VAL A 80 8.56 3.39 12.98
CA VAL A 80 7.48 4.29 12.55
C VAL A 80 6.58 3.60 11.52
N LEU A 81 5.28 3.68 11.75
CA LEU A 81 4.25 3.21 10.82
C LEU A 81 3.57 4.43 10.18
N SER A 82 3.57 4.51 8.87
CA SER A 82 2.86 5.53 8.09
C SER A 82 1.68 4.87 7.37
N VAL A 83 0.47 5.38 7.58
CA VAL A 83 -0.76 4.78 7.07
C VAL A 83 -1.53 5.81 6.22
N PRO A 84 -1.08 6.07 4.98
CA PRO A 84 -1.89 6.78 3.99
C PRO A 84 -3.01 5.93 3.38
N GLY A 85 -2.96 4.62 3.55
CA GLY A 85 -4.03 3.69 3.15
C GLY A 85 -5.35 4.03 3.82
N VAL A 86 -6.44 3.89 3.08
CA VAL A 86 -7.77 4.28 3.57
C VAL A 86 -8.38 3.18 4.43
N TYR A 87 -8.75 3.54 5.64
CA TYR A 87 -9.53 2.73 6.58
C TYR A 87 -10.84 3.45 6.89
N GLY A 88 -11.97 2.78 6.73
CA GLY A 88 -13.29 3.27 7.14
C GLY A 88 -13.85 2.42 8.28
N GLY A 89 -14.65 3.02 9.14
CA GLY A 89 -15.29 2.32 10.24
C GLY A 89 -14.34 1.91 11.38
N LEU A 90 -14.53 0.71 11.92
CA LEU A 90 -13.79 0.20 13.06
C LEU A 90 -12.72 -0.81 12.62
N VAL A 91 -11.50 -0.63 13.11
CA VAL A 91 -10.40 -1.59 12.94
C VAL A 91 -10.39 -2.55 14.12
N ASP A 92 -10.69 -3.81 13.88
CA ASP A 92 -10.67 -4.84 14.92
C ASP A 92 -9.33 -5.58 15.00
N LYS A 93 -9.12 -6.31 16.10
CA LYS A 93 -7.94 -7.14 16.34
C LYS A 93 -6.60 -6.43 16.15
N LEU A 94 -6.55 -5.12 16.43
CA LEU A 94 -5.27 -4.41 16.40
C LEU A 94 -4.36 -4.96 17.51
N PRO A 95 -3.12 -5.40 17.22
CA PRO A 95 -2.22 -5.97 18.21
C PRO A 95 -1.58 -4.87 19.09
N MET A 96 -2.41 -4.16 19.88
CA MET A 96 -1.98 -3.04 20.72
C MET A 96 -0.88 -3.40 21.71
N GLY A 97 -0.90 -4.63 22.25
CA GLY A 97 0.18 -5.09 23.12
C GLY A 97 1.54 -5.11 22.44
N ALA A 98 1.60 -5.61 21.22
CA ALA A 98 2.84 -5.60 20.43
C ALA A 98 3.25 -4.17 20.05
N PHE A 99 2.29 -3.32 19.69
CA PHE A 99 2.52 -1.92 19.39
C PHE A 99 3.15 -1.17 20.57
N MET A 100 2.58 -1.32 21.76
CA MET A 100 3.08 -0.70 23.00
C MET A 100 4.45 -1.26 23.40
N ASN A 101 4.62 -2.58 23.43
CA ASN A 101 5.87 -3.21 23.86
C ASN A 101 7.06 -2.84 22.97
N LYS A 102 6.81 -2.58 21.69
CA LYS A 102 7.82 -2.11 20.76
C LYS A 102 8.02 -0.59 20.77
N GLY A 103 7.19 0.18 21.46
CA GLY A 103 7.26 1.64 21.46
C GLY A 103 7.10 2.24 20.05
N LEU A 104 6.18 1.71 19.25
CA LEU A 104 5.99 2.14 17.87
C LEU A 104 5.29 3.51 17.82
N THR A 105 5.62 4.29 16.77
CA THR A 105 4.89 5.49 16.41
C THR A 105 4.04 5.22 15.18
N MET A 106 2.76 5.59 15.21
CA MET A 106 1.86 5.49 14.04
C MET A 106 1.37 6.88 13.64
N ARG A 107 1.41 7.15 12.34
CA ARG A 107 0.80 8.33 11.73
C ARG A 107 -0.15 7.87 10.64
N ALA A 108 -1.40 8.24 10.75
CA ALA A 108 -2.43 7.92 9.78
C ALA A 108 -3.09 9.20 9.26
N GLY A 109 -3.59 9.15 8.05
CA GLY A 109 -4.35 10.23 7.43
C GLY A 109 -4.34 10.14 5.92
N GLN A 110 -5.36 10.73 5.31
CA GLN A 110 -5.39 10.87 3.86
C GLN A 110 -4.25 11.77 3.39
N THR A 111 -3.65 11.41 2.26
CA THR A 111 -2.51 12.15 1.71
C THR A 111 -2.91 13.57 1.36
N HIS A 112 -2.27 14.54 1.98
CA HIS A 112 -2.45 15.97 1.67
C HIS A 112 -1.68 16.33 0.38
N VAL A 113 -2.20 15.91 -0.77
CA VAL A 113 -1.52 16.04 -2.08
C VAL A 113 -1.09 17.49 -2.33
N ASN A 114 -1.99 18.44 -2.18
CA ASN A 114 -1.71 19.86 -2.47
C ASN A 114 -0.55 20.44 -1.65
N ARG A 115 -0.31 19.92 -0.45
CA ARG A 115 0.79 20.35 0.40
C ARG A 115 2.17 20.03 -0.20
N TRP A 116 2.24 18.98 -0.99
CA TRP A 116 3.50 18.44 -1.49
C TRP A 116 3.72 18.64 -2.98
N THR A 117 2.71 19.17 -3.69
CA THR A 117 2.74 19.28 -5.15
C THR A 117 3.93 20.09 -5.64
N ASP A 118 4.16 21.28 -5.07
CA ASP A 118 5.25 22.15 -5.51
C ASP A 118 6.64 21.53 -5.24
N ASP A 119 6.83 20.91 -4.06
CA ASP A 119 8.09 20.23 -3.75
C ASP A 119 8.35 19.02 -4.65
N LEU A 120 7.30 18.24 -4.96
CA LEU A 120 7.40 17.09 -5.85
C LEU A 120 7.69 17.50 -7.28
N LEU A 121 7.02 18.56 -7.79
CA LEU A 121 7.29 19.08 -9.13
C LEU A 121 8.73 19.59 -9.25
N ARG A 122 9.20 20.36 -8.27
CA ARG A 122 10.59 20.82 -8.24
C ARG A 122 11.58 19.63 -8.28
N ARG A 123 11.33 18.56 -7.52
CA ARG A 123 12.17 17.35 -7.53
C ARG A 123 12.19 16.65 -8.88
N ILE A 124 11.06 16.66 -9.59
CA ILE A 124 10.96 16.13 -10.97
C ILE A 124 11.78 17.00 -11.92
N GLU A 125 11.63 18.32 -11.86
CA GLU A 125 12.38 19.29 -12.67
C GLU A 125 13.90 19.19 -12.45
N GLU A 126 14.32 18.98 -11.20
CA GLU A 126 15.72 18.77 -10.82
C GLU A 126 16.25 17.36 -11.14
N GLY A 127 15.41 16.46 -11.68
CA GLY A 127 15.78 15.09 -12.01
C GLY A 127 16.05 14.19 -10.79
N GLN A 128 15.60 14.58 -9.59
CA GLN A 128 15.77 13.78 -8.38
C GLN A 128 14.83 12.57 -8.34
N ILE A 129 13.65 12.68 -8.96
CA ILE A 129 12.67 11.61 -9.13
C ILE A 129 12.12 11.63 -10.55
N ASP A 130 11.87 10.47 -11.10
CA ASP A 130 11.19 10.31 -12.39
C ASP A 130 9.98 9.39 -12.24
N PRO A 131 8.77 9.94 -12.09
CA PRO A 131 7.54 9.15 -11.99
C PRO A 131 6.94 8.83 -13.37
N SER A 132 7.56 9.22 -14.49
CA SER A 132 6.99 9.09 -15.82
C SER A 132 6.69 7.65 -16.24
N PHE A 133 7.41 6.68 -15.65
CA PHE A 133 7.22 5.25 -15.93
C PHE A 133 5.81 4.73 -15.60
N VAL A 134 5.03 5.45 -14.79
CA VAL A 134 3.64 5.07 -14.50
C VAL A 134 2.67 5.50 -15.59
N ILE A 135 3.06 6.45 -16.47
CA ILE A 135 2.22 6.93 -17.58
C ILE A 135 2.32 5.94 -18.72
N THR A 136 1.35 5.04 -18.81
CA THR A 136 1.34 3.98 -19.83
C THR A 136 0.57 4.36 -21.09
N HIS A 137 -0.41 5.25 -20.95
CA HIS A 137 -1.26 5.67 -22.06
C HIS A 137 -1.38 7.17 -22.13
N THR A 138 -1.31 7.72 -23.33
CA THR A 138 -1.59 9.13 -23.61
C THR A 138 -2.48 9.19 -24.85
N VAL A 139 -3.73 9.57 -24.68
CA VAL A 139 -4.74 9.49 -25.74
C VAL A 139 -5.58 10.78 -25.80
N PRO A 140 -6.28 11.06 -26.90
CA PRO A 140 -7.25 12.15 -26.98
C PRO A 140 -8.39 11.97 -25.97
N LEU A 141 -9.01 13.10 -25.57
CA LEU A 141 -10.10 13.11 -24.57
C LEU A 141 -11.28 12.23 -24.97
N GLU A 142 -11.57 12.13 -26.27
CA GLU A 142 -12.65 11.34 -26.83
C GLU A 142 -12.53 9.83 -26.51
N GLN A 143 -11.31 9.35 -26.32
CA GLN A 143 -11.04 7.95 -25.95
C GLN A 143 -11.15 7.69 -24.45
N GLY A 144 -11.50 8.70 -23.67
CA GLY A 144 -11.67 8.56 -22.21
C GLY A 144 -12.52 7.37 -21.78
N PRO A 145 -13.74 7.18 -22.33
CA PRO A 145 -14.60 6.05 -21.96
C PRO A 145 -13.96 4.68 -22.17
N GLU A 146 -13.22 4.50 -23.28
CA GLU A 146 -12.50 3.27 -23.61
C GLU A 146 -11.35 3.04 -22.60
N MET A 147 -10.61 4.09 -22.29
CA MET A 147 -9.50 4.01 -21.34
C MET A 147 -9.97 3.71 -19.90
N TYR A 148 -11.13 4.21 -19.48
CA TYR A 148 -11.74 3.83 -18.21
C TYR A 148 -12.05 2.33 -18.16
N GLN A 149 -12.54 1.76 -19.27
CA GLN A 149 -12.82 0.33 -19.37
C GLN A 149 -11.52 -0.48 -19.32
N THR A 150 -10.52 -0.10 -20.12
CA THR A 150 -9.19 -0.74 -20.16
C THR A 150 -8.53 -0.75 -18.77
N PHE A 151 -8.57 0.39 -18.06
CA PHE A 151 -8.04 0.51 -16.71
C PHE A 151 -8.80 -0.37 -15.71
N ARG A 152 -10.14 -0.34 -15.72
CA ARG A 152 -10.99 -1.15 -14.84
C ARG A 152 -10.73 -2.64 -15.03
N ASP A 153 -10.61 -3.08 -16.29
CA ASP A 153 -10.47 -4.49 -16.64
C ASP A 153 -9.00 -4.96 -16.62
N LYS A 154 -8.09 -4.07 -16.18
CA LYS A 154 -6.64 -4.31 -16.04
C LYS A 154 -6.00 -4.86 -17.33
N GLN A 155 -6.44 -4.34 -18.48
CA GLN A 155 -5.96 -4.73 -19.79
C GLN A 155 -4.80 -3.85 -20.25
N ASP A 156 -4.04 -4.33 -21.24
CA ASP A 156 -2.96 -3.63 -21.92
C ASP A 156 -1.91 -2.99 -20.99
N GLY A 157 -1.67 -3.59 -19.82
CA GLY A 157 -0.72 -3.05 -18.84
C GLY A 157 -1.05 -1.63 -18.37
N CYS A 158 -2.33 -1.22 -18.45
CA CYS A 158 -2.77 0.13 -18.13
C CYS A 158 -2.57 0.45 -16.65
N ILE A 159 -1.70 1.45 -16.37
CA ILE A 159 -1.42 1.95 -15.01
C ILE A 159 -1.95 3.38 -14.86
N LYS A 160 -1.57 4.27 -15.76
CA LYS A 160 -1.96 5.68 -15.73
C LYS A 160 -2.26 6.16 -17.15
N VAL A 161 -3.42 6.77 -17.31
CA VAL A 161 -3.85 7.38 -18.57
C VAL A 161 -3.79 8.89 -18.44
N VAL A 162 -3.18 9.54 -19.43
CA VAL A 162 -3.23 10.99 -19.63
C VAL A 162 -4.15 11.26 -20.80
N LEU A 163 -5.22 12.01 -20.56
CA LEU A 163 -6.16 12.47 -21.60
C LEU A 163 -5.73 13.87 -22.08
N LYS A 164 -5.56 14.04 -23.38
CA LYS A 164 -5.25 15.34 -24.00
C LYS A 164 -6.52 15.92 -24.58
N PRO A 165 -6.85 17.20 -24.27
CA PRO A 165 -7.96 17.90 -24.88
C PRO A 165 -7.78 18.04 -26.38
#